data_dc3009f1838155d9651ff3a2f127d3c1
#
_entry.id   dc3009f1838155d9651ff3a2f127d3c1
#
_cell.length_a   1.000
_cell.length_b   1.000
_cell.length_c   1.000
_cell.angle_alpha   90.00
_cell.angle_beta   90.00
_cell.angle_gamma   90.00
#
_symmetry.space_group_name_H-M   'P 1'
#
loop_
_entity.id
_entity.type
_entity.pdbx_description
1 polymer ?
#
loop_
_entity_poly.entity_id
_entity_poly.type
_entity_poly.pdbx_seq_one_letter_code
_entity_poly.pdbx_strand_id
1 'polypeptide(L)'
;MKLDSKTVAALTLAGKKDAIFFDDVVKGFGFRLRAGAGGKTLRTWIAQYRRAGATRRMLIGSAEVLPAEKARAAAKDILAKVQLGEDPQADRRDQRAKDKLSFRSVVEEFLAAKKPDLRPRTLFQLRRYLTGPYLKAFHTMPLDRVSKRDIASRVLTITRENGAATAREVRGALSGFYAWAMQMGLAEANPTIGTKRPKTNEPRDRVLEDDELVRVWRACDDGTDYSRIIRLLILSGCRRAEIGDMRWSEIDLDKGLWTLPAERSKNGKQHALPLMPAMREIIESVPRMASRDALFGQRSRGFTAWSWKQSKPALDERSGVRGWTVHDIRRTVATKMADIGVQPHIIEAALNHHSGHRAGIAGVYNRSTYANDIRNALATWHDHIRALVEGGERKVIPYVHKVSTAAPTAS
;
A
#
# COMPACT_ATOMS: atom_id res chain seq x y z
N MET A 1 -23.24 -52.48 -27.71
CA MET A 1 -21.99 -53.27 -27.94
C MET A 1 -20.95 -52.95 -26.86
N LYS A 2 -20.13 -53.89 -26.47
CA LYS A 2 -19.00 -53.58 -25.55
C LYS A 2 -17.91 -52.81 -26.33
N LEU A 3 -17.59 -51.62 -25.88
CA LEU A 3 -16.56 -50.77 -26.50
C LEU A 3 -15.15 -51.19 -26.00
N ASP A 4 -14.55 -52.16 -26.66
CA ASP A 4 -13.17 -52.55 -26.45
C ASP A 4 -12.30 -52.20 -27.66
N SER A 5 -10.98 -52.41 -27.55
CA SER A 5 -10.02 -52.04 -28.60
C SER A 5 -10.34 -52.67 -29.95
N LYS A 6 -10.84 -53.93 -29.98
CA LYS A 6 -11.16 -54.69 -31.19
C LYS A 6 -12.44 -54.11 -31.84
N THR A 7 -13.49 -53.92 -31.04
CA THR A 7 -14.79 -53.36 -31.51
C THR A 7 -14.58 -51.92 -32.03
N VAL A 8 -13.86 -51.07 -31.30
CA VAL A 8 -13.61 -49.67 -31.68
C VAL A 8 -12.79 -49.55 -32.97
N ALA A 9 -11.86 -50.48 -33.21
CA ALA A 9 -11.06 -50.49 -34.45
C ALA A 9 -11.91 -50.69 -35.69
N ALA A 10 -12.98 -51.47 -35.59
CA ALA A 10 -13.87 -51.77 -36.70
C ALA A 10 -14.96 -50.70 -37.00
N LEU A 11 -15.13 -49.71 -36.08
CA LEU A 11 -16.11 -48.67 -36.25
C LEU A 11 -15.68 -47.60 -37.25
N THR A 12 -16.57 -47.24 -38.16
CA THR A 12 -16.36 -46.25 -39.22
C THR A 12 -17.50 -45.22 -39.22
N LEU A 13 -17.28 -44.09 -39.88
CA LEU A 13 -18.29 -43.03 -40.04
C LEU A 13 -19.44 -43.42 -40.97
N ALA A 14 -19.29 -44.46 -41.81
CA ALA A 14 -20.28 -44.95 -42.77
C ALA A 14 -20.96 -43.81 -43.56
N GLY A 15 -20.18 -42.84 -44.06
CA GLY A 15 -20.66 -41.65 -44.79
C GLY A 15 -21.21 -40.51 -43.95
N LYS A 16 -21.31 -40.64 -42.63
CA LYS A 16 -21.75 -39.56 -41.69
C LYS A 16 -20.59 -38.66 -41.33
N LYS A 17 -20.91 -37.38 -41.04
CA LYS A 17 -19.90 -36.43 -40.52
C LYS A 17 -19.59 -36.62 -39.04
N ASP A 18 -20.51 -37.22 -38.28
CA ASP A 18 -20.44 -37.46 -36.84
C ASP A 18 -21.24 -38.72 -36.48
N ALA A 19 -20.66 -39.65 -35.74
CA ALA A 19 -21.29 -40.88 -35.27
C ALA A 19 -20.86 -41.17 -33.82
N ILE A 20 -21.83 -41.60 -33.00
CA ILE A 20 -21.60 -41.95 -31.60
C ILE A 20 -22.10 -43.36 -31.37
N PHE A 21 -21.27 -44.18 -30.75
CA PHE A 21 -21.54 -45.56 -30.37
C PHE A 21 -21.46 -45.65 -28.85
N PHE A 22 -22.49 -46.23 -28.20
CA PHE A 22 -22.56 -46.36 -26.76
C PHE A 22 -22.20 -47.74 -26.28
N ASP A 23 -21.55 -47.77 -25.08
CA ASP A 23 -21.15 -49.00 -24.40
C ASP A 23 -22.33 -49.64 -23.68
N ASP A 24 -22.48 -50.98 -23.79
CA ASP A 24 -23.52 -51.73 -23.09
C ASP A 24 -23.18 -51.95 -21.61
N VAL A 25 -21.90 -51.89 -21.24
CA VAL A 25 -21.43 -52.15 -19.88
C VAL A 25 -21.60 -50.90 -18.98
N VAL A 26 -21.34 -49.71 -19.52
CA VAL A 26 -21.49 -48.43 -18.80
C VAL A 26 -22.41 -47.51 -19.57
N LYS A 27 -23.67 -47.43 -19.10
CA LYS A 27 -24.69 -46.57 -19.70
C LYS A 27 -24.21 -45.09 -19.66
N GLY A 28 -24.11 -44.48 -20.85
CA GLY A 28 -23.62 -43.11 -20.99
C GLY A 28 -22.15 -43.01 -21.37
N PHE A 29 -21.37 -44.08 -21.33
CA PHE A 29 -20.05 -44.12 -21.92
C PHE A 29 -20.16 -44.34 -23.44
N GLY A 30 -19.43 -43.56 -24.25
CA GLY A 30 -19.51 -43.63 -25.68
C GLY A 30 -18.18 -43.36 -26.40
N PHE A 31 -18.12 -43.89 -27.60
CA PHE A 31 -17.08 -43.64 -28.59
C PHE A 31 -17.64 -42.78 -29.71
N ARG A 32 -16.98 -41.69 -30.03
CA ARG A 32 -17.41 -40.73 -31.05
C ARG A 32 -16.39 -40.67 -32.18
N LEU A 33 -16.87 -40.83 -33.36
CA LEU A 33 -16.16 -40.59 -34.62
C LEU A 33 -16.65 -39.27 -35.21
N ARG A 34 -15.74 -38.40 -35.63
CA ARG A 34 -16.07 -37.15 -36.28
C ARG A 34 -15.08 -36.86 -37.41
N ALA A 35 -15.61 -36.44 -38.56
CA ALA A 35 -14.81 -35.97 -39.70
C ALA A 35 -14.07 -34.71 -39.26
N GLY A 36 -12.74 -34.71 -39.37
CA GLY A 36 -11.82 -33.58 -39.09
C GLY A 36 -11.38 -32.93 -40.41
N ALA A 37 -10.60 -31.87 -40.30
CA ALA A 37 -9.97 -31.22 -41.45
C ALA A 37 -8.98 -32.17 -42.14
N GLY A 38 -8.89 -32.07 -43.48
CA GLY A 38 -7.97 -32.90 -44.28
C GLY A 38 -8.31 -34.38 -44.36
N GLY A 39 -9.59 -34.76 -44.18
CA GLY A 39 -10.05 -36.15 -44.31
C GLY A 39 -9.71 -37.05 -43.10
N LYS A 40 -9.07 -36.52 -42.07
CA LYS A 40 -8.72 -37.27 -40.85
C LYS A 40 -9.96 -37.49 -39.98
N THR A 41 -10.19 -38.76 -39.54
CA THR A 41 -11.25 -39.06 -38.59
C THR A 41 -10.78 -38.90 -37.15
N LEU A 42 -11.44 -38.03 -36.40
CA LEU A 42 -11.20 -37.87 -34.97
C LEU A 42 -11.91 -38.95 -34.19
N ARG A 43 -11.17 -39.69 -33.36
CA ARG A 43 -11.62 -40.81 -32.53
C ARG A 43 -11.54 -40.42 -31.06
N THR A 44 -12.71 -40.30 -30.39
CA THR A 44 -12.75 -39.76 -29.03
C THR A 44 -13.68 -40.52 -28.10
N TRP A 45 -13.34 -40.63 -26.85
CA TRP A 45 -14.17 -41.13 -25.78
C TRP A 45 -15.00 -40.03 -25.19
N ILE A 46 -16.28 -40.29 -24.89
CA ILE A 46 -17.20 -39.32 -24.29
C ILE A 46 -17.99 -39.96 -23.13
N ALA A 47 -18.40 -39.15 -22.17
CA ALA A 47 -19.44 -39.42 -21.22
C ALA A 47 -20.70 -38.59 -21.60
N GLN A 48 -21.84 -39.24 -21.75
CA GLN A 48 -23.12 -38.57 -22.00
C GLN A 48 -24.04 -38.77 -20.80
N TYR A 49 -24.63 -37.70 -20.33
CA TYR A 49 -25.58 -37.70 -19.23
C TYR A 49 -26.68 -36.68 -19.45
N ARG A 50 -27.77 -36.78 -18.68
CA ARG A 50 -28.87 -35.83 -18.72
C ARG A 50 -28.94 -35.06 -17.43
N ARG A 51 -29.06 -33.74 -17.50
CA ARG A 51 -29.20 -32.87 -16.33
C ARG A 51 -30.14 -31.72 -16.65
N ALA A 52 -31.05 -31.39 -15.72
CA ALA A 52 -32.08 -30.34 -15.91
C ALA A 52 -32.77 -30.39 -17.27
N GLY A 53 -33.15 -31.59 -17.71
CA GLY A 53 -33.84 -31.79 -19.00
C GLY A 53 -32.94 -31.82 -20.23
N ALA A 54 -31.68 -31.39 -20.15
CA ALA A 54 -30.75 -31.31 -21.27
C ALA A 54 -29.75 -32.47 -21.31
N THR A 55 -29.46 -32.96 -22.52
CA THR A 55 -28.40 -33.94 -22.74
C THR A 55 -27.06 -33.24 -22.83
N ARG A 56 -26.13 -33.63 -21.99
CA ARG A 56 -24.75 -33.12 -21.95
C ARG A 56 -23.75 -34.20 -22.35
N ARG A 57 -22.68 -33.78 -23.06
CA ARG A 57 -21.59 -34.65 -23.50
C ARG A 57 -20.27 -34.08 -23.08
N MET A 58 -19.50 -34.87 -22.34
CA MET A 58 -18.19 -34.51 -21.89
C MET A 58 -17.13 -35.35 -22.62
N LEU A 59 -16.14 -34.68 -23.19
CA LEU A 59 -14.96 -35.31 -23.78
C LEU A 59 -14.07 -35.90 -22.69
N ILE A 60 -13.77 -37.20 -22.75
CA ILE A 60 -12.87 -37.89 -21.84
C ILE A 60 -11.43 -37.81 -22.39
N GLY A 61 -11.25 -38.20 -23.67
CA GLY A 61 -9.92 -38.19 -24.30
C GLY A 61 -9.93 -38.74 -25.71
N SER A 62 -8.77 -38.66 -26.39
CA SER A 62 -8.54 -39.32 -27.69
C SER A 62 -8.41 -40.84 -27.51
N ALA A 63 -9.06 -41.59 -28.37
CA ALA A 63 -8.94 -43.03 -28.37
C ALA A 63 -7.60 -43.54 -28.95
N GLU A 64 -6.83 -42.67 -29.58
CA GLU A 64 -5.47 -42.96 -30.04
C GLU A 64 -4.47 -43.06 -28.86
N VAL A 65 -4.75 -42.35 -27.76
CA VAL A 65 -3.84 -42.26 -26.60
C VAL A 65 -4.42 -43.00 -25.38
N LEU A 66 -5.77 -42.98 -25.22
CA LEU A 66 -6.44 -43.49 -24.03
C LEU A 66 -7.11 -44.85 -24.36
N PRO A 67 -6.68 -45.97 -23.74
CA PRO A 67 -7.31 -47.28 -23.92
C PRO A 67 -8.77 -47.27 -23.42
N ALA A 68 -9.62 -48.10 -24.06
CA ALA A 68 -11.05 -48.22 -23.78
C ALA A 68 -11.37 -48.48 -22.29
N GLU A 69 -10.56 -49.34 -21.61
CA GLU A 69 -10.76 -49.67 -20.20
C GLU A 69 -10.55 -48.48 -19.28
N LYS A 70 -9.46 -47.72 -19.52
CA LYS A 70 -9.18 -46.50 -18.75
C LYS A 70 -10.21 -45.40 -19.01
N ALA A 71 -10.66 -45.28 -20.27
CA ALA A 71 -11.70 -44.33 -20.63
C ALA A 71 -13.06 -44.71 -19.99
N ARG A 72 -13.37 -46.00 -19.88
CA ARG A 72 -14.57 -46.52 -19.22
C ARG A 72 -14.54 -46.26 -17.73
N ALA A 73 -13.37 -46.42 -17.05
CA ALA A 73 -13.21 -46.08 -15.65
C ALA A 73 -13.46 -44.58 -15.42
N ALA A 74 -12.82 -43.71 -16.20
CA ALA A 74 -13.05 -42.29 -16.15
C ALA A 74 -14.51 -41.87 -16.42
N ALA A 75 -15.20 -42.57 -17.33
CA ALA A 75 -16.63 -42.36 -17.55
C ALA A 75 -17.46 -42.70 -16.32
N LYS A 76 -17.16 -43.81 -15.62
CA LYS A 76 -17.84 -44.20 -14.38
C LYS A 76 -17.69 -43.11 -13.31
N ASP A 77 -16.50 -42.57 -13.12
CA ASP A 77 -16.23 -41.51 -12.14
C ASP A 77 -17.05 -40.24 -12.50
N ILE A 78 -17.07 -39.82 -13.77
CA ILE A 78 -17.85 -38.67 -14.22
C ILE A 78 -19.35 -38.90 -13.98
N LEU A 79 -19.87 -40.06 -14.32
CA LEU A 79 -21.29 -40.40 -14.18
C LEU A 79 -21.70 -40.55 -12.70
N ALA A 80 -20.82 -41.06 -11.83
CA ALA A 80 -21.01 -41.09 -10.38
C ALA A 80 -21.15 -39.68 -9.79
N LYS A 81 -20.32 -38.75 -10.17
CA LYS A 81 -20.41 -37.34 -9.77
C LYS A 81 -21.74 -36.72 -10.19
N VAL A 82 -22.20 -37.01 -11.40
CA VAL A 82 -23.51 -36.54 -11.88
C VAL A 82 -24.65 -37.12 -11.05
N GLN A 83 -24.57 -38.38 -10.63
CA GLN A 83 -25.58 -39.01 -9.76
C GLN A 83 -25.58 -38.36 -8.36
N LEU A 84 -24.45 -37.93 -7.87
CA LEU A 84 -24.30 -37.17 -6.60
C LEU A 84 -24.76 -35.70 -6.73
N GLY A 85 -25.24 -35.28 -7.88
CA GLY A 85 -25.78 -33.95 -8.07
C GLY A 85 -24.78 -32.91 -8.59
N GLU A 86 -23.54 -33.31 -8.90
CA GLU A 86 -22.50 -32.42 -9.48
C GLU A 86 -22.75 -32.20 -10.99
N ASP A 87 -22.11 -31.16 -11.57
CA ASP A 87 -22.13 -30.90 -13.03
C ASP A 87 -20.70 -30.79 -13.56
N PRO A 88 -20.03 -31.90 -13.86
CA PRO A 88 -18.63 -31.92 -14.27
C PRO A 88 -18.32 -31.09 -15.53
N GLN A 89 -19.32 -30.83 -16.39
CA GLN A 89 -19.14 -29.98 -17.57
C GLN A 89 -19.16 -28.50 -17.21
N ALA A 90 -20.06 -28.10 -16.32
CA ALA A 90 -20.08 -26.72 -15.79
C ALA A 90 -18.80 -26.43 -15.01
N ASP A 91 -18.42 -27.32 -14.09
CA ASP A 91 -17.20 -27.18 -13.30
C ASP A 91 -15.94 -27.02 -14.18
N ARG A 92 -15.85 -27.80 -15.25
CA ARG A 92 -14.74 -27.72 -16.22
C ARG A 92 -14.76 -26.43 -17.04
N ARG A 93 -15.94 -25.91 -17.34
CA ARG A 93 -16.11 -24.61 -18.03
C ARG A 93 -15.70 -23.47 -17.08
N ASP A 94 -16.13 -23.51 -15.83
CA ASP A 94 -15.85 -22.49 -14.83
C ASP A 94 -14.36 -22.49 -14.45
N GLN A 95 -13.74 -23.68 -14.35
CA GLN A 95 -12.29 -23.77 -14.16
C GLN A 95 -11.51 -23.19 -15.35
N ARG A 96 -11.94 -23.44 -16.60
CA ARG A 96 -11.32 -22.81 -17.79
C ARG A 96 -11.52 -21.30 -17.85
N ALA A 97 -12.63 -20.79 -17.33
CA ALA A 97 -12.86 -19.36 -17.22
C ALA A 97 -11.94 -18.75 -16.16
N LYS A 98 -11.79 -19.39 -14.99
CA LYS A 98 -10.82 -19.01 -13.93
C LYS A 98 -9.37 -19.03 -14.44
N ASP A 99 -8.98 -20.06 -15.21
CA ASP A 99 -7.64 -20.18 -15.81
C ASP A 99 -7.30 -19.02 -16.79
N LYS A 100 -8.32 -18.34 -17.35
CA LYS A 100 -8.15 -17.18 -18.23
C LYS A 100 -7.92 -15.88 -17.46
N LEU A 101 -8.29 -15.79 -16.19
CA LEU A 101 -8.05 -14.61 -15.36
C LEU A 101 -6.59 -14.56 -14.92
N SER A 102 -5.77 -13.78 -15.63
CA SER A 102 -4.38 -13.59 -15.23
C SER A 102 -4.27 -12.75 -13.98
N PHE A 103 -3.25 -13.00 -13.16
CA PHE A 103 -2.94 -12.15 -11.99
C PHE A 103 -2.94 -10.66 -12.35
N ARG A 104 -2.31 -10.30 -13.48
CA ARG A 104 -2.22 -8.88 -13.90
C ARG A 104 -3.58 -8.29 -14.26
N SER A 105 -4.45 -9.01 -14.98
CA SER A 105 -5.77 -8.47 -15.32
C SER A 105 -6.61 -8.19 -14.09
N VAL A 106 -6.60 -9.10 -13.11
CA VAL A 106 -7.32 -8.91 -11.84
C VAL A 106 -6.71 -7.80 -10.97
N VAL A 107 -5.37 -7.62 -11.00
CA VAL A 107 -4.71 -6.48 -10.34
C VAL A 107 -5.15 -5.14 -10.94
N GLU A 108 -5.31 -5.03 -12.26
CA GLU A 108 -5.80 -3.77 -12.86
C GLU A 108 -7.24 -3.48 -12.45
N GLU A 109 -8.11 -4.49 -12.35
CA GLU A 109 -9.47 -4.35 -11.82
C GLU A 109 -9.46 -3.89 -10.36
N PHE A 110 -8.61 -4.49 -9.51
CA PHE A 110 -8.41 -4.06 -8.12
C PHE A 110 -8.00 -2.60 -8.02
N LEU A 111 -7.00 -2.18 -8.82
CA LEU A 111 -6.51 -0.81 -8.82
C LEU A 111 -7.58 0.18 -9.29
N ALA A 112 -8.40 -0.20 -10.27
CA ALA A 112 -9.53 0.59 -10.73
C ALA A 112 -10.61 0.73 -9.65
N ALA A 113 -10.95 -0.37 -8.96
CA ALA A 113 -11.91 -0.37 -7.86
C ALA A 113 -11.44 0.48 -6.66
N LYS A 114 -10.13 0.48 -6.37
CA LYS A 114 -9.56 1.25 -5.24
C LYS A 114 -9.27 2.72 -5.55
N LYS A 115 -9.31 3.11 -6.82
CA LYS A 115 -8.98 4.49 -7.25
C LYS A 115 -9.84 5.58 -6.57
N PRO A 116 -11.15 5.42 -6.38
CA PRO A 116 -11.97 6.43 -5.69
C PRO A 116 -11.61 6.61 -4.22
N ASP A 117 -11.20 5.53 -3.54
CA ASP A 117 -11.00 5.49 -2.09
C ASP A 117 -9.59 5.87 -1.66
N LEU A 118 -8.62 5.81 -2.59
CA LEU A 118 -7.20 5.96 -2.26
C LEU A 118 -6.62 7.28 -2.75
N ARG A 119 -5.75 7.85 -1.92
CA ARG A 119 -4.94 8.99 -2.34
C ARG A 119 -4.05 8.61 -3.53
N PRO A 120 -3.80 9.55 -4.48
CA PRO A 120 -3.01 9.28 -5.70
C PRO A 120 -1.64 8.62 -5.41
N ARG A 121 -0.96 9.04 -4.34
CA ARG A 121 0.32 8.47 -3.92
C ARG A 121 0.21 7.02 -3.45
N THR A 122 -0.85 6.69 -2.70
CA THR A 122 -1.09 5.31 -2.24
C THR A 122 -1.40 4.41 -3.42
N LEU A 123 -2.27 4.86 -4.34
CA LEU A 123 -2.59 4.13 -5.56
C LEU A 123 -1.34 3.92 -6.44
N PHE A 124 -0.49 4.95 -6.58
CA PHE A 124 0.78 4.83 -7.30
C PHE A 124 1.70 3.77 -6.68
N GLN A 125 1.82 3.72 -5.35
CA GLN A 125 2.63 2.71 -4.66
C GLN A 125 2.06 1.30 -4.83
N LEU A 126 0.74 1.12 -4.69
CA LEU A 126 0.08 -0.17 -4.93
C LEU A 126 0.34 -0.65 -6.36
N ARG A 127 0.14 0.23 -7.35
CA ARG A 127 0.44 -0.07 -8.76
C ARG A 127 1.89 -0.50 -8.92
N ARG A 128 2.85 0.27 -8.39
CA ARG A 128 4.27 -0.05 -8.45
C ARG A 128 4.59 -1.42 -7.85
N TYR A 129 3.97 -1.79 -6.74
CA TYR A 129 4.21 -3.07 -6.09
C TYR A 129 3.58 -4.24 -6.86
N LEU A 130 2.35 -4.09 -7.32
CA LEU A 130 1.59 -5.19 -7.91
C LEU A 130 1.84 -5.38 -9.41
N THR A 131 2.06 -4.30 -10.17
CA THR A 131 2.29 -4.36 -11.63
C THR A 131 3.74 -4.10 -12.04
N GLY A 132 4.61 -3.74 -11.11
CA GLY A 132 6.01 -3.45 -11.35
C GLY A 132 6.89 -4.72 -11.36
N PRO A 133 8.21 -4.55 -11.40
CA PRO A 133 9.17 -5.65 -11.56
C PRO A 133 9.15 -6.66 -10.40
N TYR A 134 8.70 -6.25 -9.22
CA TYR A 134 8.66 -7.12 -8.05
C TYR A 134 7.85 -8.39 -8.25
N LEU A 135 6.74 -8.33 -9.00
CA LEU A 135 5.81 -9.45 -9.21
C LEU A 135 5.67 -9.85 -10.68
N LYS A 136 6.64 -9.45 -11.53
CA LYS A 136 6.63 -9.75 -12.97
C LYS A 136 6.41 -11.24 -13.27
N ALA A 137 6.96 -12.13 -12.45
CA ALA A 137 6.80 -13.57 -12.60
C ALA A 137 5.35 -14.06 -12.46
N PHE A 138 4.49 -13.30 -11.77
CA PHE A 138 3.08 -13.67 -11.57
C PHE A 138 2.15 -13.11 -12.64
N HIS A 139 2.57 -12.09 -13.40
CA HIS A 139 1.67 -11.31 -14.24
C HIS A 139 0.86 -12.13 -15.25
N THR A 140 1.45 -13.17 -15.81
CA THR A 140 0.83 -14.05 -16.80
C THR A 140 0.22 -15.31 -16.20
N MET A 141 0.44 -15.57 -14.90
CA MET A 141 -0.10 -16.73 -14.23
C MET A 141 -1.61 -16.55 -14.01
N PRO A 142 -2.41 -17.60 -14.14
CA PRO A 142 -3.78 -17.62 -13.62
C PRO A 142 -3.79 -17.28 -12.13
N LEU A 143 -4.76 -16.48 -11.67
CA LEU A 143 -4.79 -15.99 -10.29
C LEU A 143 -4.81 -17.11 -9.25
N ASP A 144 -5.55 -18.18 -9.51
CA ASP A 144 -5.71 -19.36 -8.67
C ASP A 144 -4.46 -20.26 -8.63
N ARG A 145 -3.53 -20.08 -9.57
CA ARG A 145 -2.27 -20.84 -9.65
C ARG A 145 -1.14 -20.22 -8.85
N VAL A 146 -1.29 -18.97 -8.39
CA VAL A 146 -0.29 -18.34 -7.52
C VAL A 146 -0.37 -18.93 -6.12
N SER A 147 0.55 -19.81 -5.80
CA SER A 147 0.56 -20.55 -4.54
C SER A 147 1.25 -19.80 -3.39
N LYS A 148 1.00 -20.25 -2.16
CA LYS A 148 1.73 -19.79 -0.95
C LYS A 148 3.26 -19.95 -1.10
N ARG A 149 3.72 -21.03 -1.75
CA ARG A 149 5.13 -21.28 -2.02
C ARG A 149 5.73 -20.23 -2.95
N ASP A 150 5.01 -19.87 -4.01
CA ASP A 150 5.47 -18.85 -4.97
C ASP A 150 5.61 -17.48 -4.30
N ILE A 151 4.63 -17.10 -3.50
CA ILE A 151 4.67 -15.85 -2.72
C ILE A 151 5.84 -15.86 -1.72
N ALA A 152 6.00 -16.94 -0.95
CA ALA A 152 7.09 -17.04 0.03
C ALA A 152 8.47 -16.94 -0.65
N SER A 153 8.66 -17.66 -1.76
CA SER A 153 9.88 -17.60 -2.56
C SER A 153 10.13 -16.19 -3.11
N ARG A 154 9.10 -15.57 -3.69
CA ARG A 154 9.25 -14.23 -4.26
C ARG A 154 9.53 -13.16 -3.20
N VAL A 155 8.87 -13.21 -2.04
CA VAL A 155 9.13 -12.31 -0.90
C VAL A 155 10.58 -12.46 -0.42
N LEU A 156 11.10 -13.69 -0.37
CA LEU A 156 12.50 -13.94 -0.01
C LEU A 156 13.47 -13.32 -1.04
N THR A 157 13.20 -13.48 -2.33
CA THR A 157 13.97 -12.86 -3.41
C THR A 157 13.98 -11.34 -3.29
N ILE A 158 12.82 -10.72 -3.12
CA ILE A 158 12.70 -9.26 -2.93
C ILE A 158 13.45 -8.81 -1.68
N THR A 159 13.44 -9.61 -0.60
CA THR A 159 14.17 -9.28 0.62
C THR A 159 15.69 -9.20 0.37
N ARG A 160 16.22 -10.12 -0.44
CA ARG A 160 17.65 -10.14 -0.79
C ARG A 160 18.05 -9.01 -1.74
N GLU A 161 17.22 -8.75 -2.75
CA GLU A 161 17.52 -7.79 -3.82
C GLU A 161 17.19 -6.35 -3.45
N ASN A 162 16.13 -6.12 -2.69
CA ASN A 162 15.52 -4.80 -2.47
C ASN A 162 15.34 -4.44 -0.98
N GLY A 163 15.73 -5.32 -0.09
CA GLY A 163 15.64 -5.14 1.35
C GLY A 163 14.29 -5.54 1.97
N ALA A 164 14.33 -5.83 3.27
CA ALA A 164 13.18 -6.35 4.03
C ALA A 164 11.98 -5.39 4.06
N ALA A 165 12.24 -4.07 4.08
CA ALA A 165 11.17 -3.07 4.07
C ALA A 165 10.35 -3.13 2.77
N THR A 166 11.03 -3.18 1.61
CA THR A 166 10.34 -3.31 0.31
C THR A 166 9.55 -4.62 0.22
N ALA A 167 10.15 -5.73 0.64
CA ALA A 167 9.51 -7.03 0.65
C ALA A 167 8.25 -7.06 1.55
N ARG A 168 8.30 -6.40 2.70
CA ARG A 168 7.16 -6.26 3.61
C ARG A 168 6.01 -5.49 2.99
N GLU A 169 6.30 -4.38 2.30
CA GLU A 169 5.29 -3.56 1.61
C GLU A 169 4.67 -4.31 0.42
N VAL A 170 5.47 -4.98 -0.41
CA VAL A 170 4.98 -5.82 -1.53
C VAL A 170 4.09 -6.95 -1.02
N ARG A 171 4.52 -7.64 0.06
CA ARG A 171 3.69 -8.68 0.68
C ARG A 171 2.38 -8.12 1.25
N GLY A 172 2.42 -6.93 1.85
CA GLY A 172 1.23 -6.22 2.34
C GLY A 172 0.26 -5.89 1.21
N ALA A 173 0.76 -5.36 0.10
CA ALA A 173 -0.01 -5.07 -1.10
C ALA A 173 -0.67 -6.34 -1.68
N LEU A 174 0.08 -7.46 -1.76
CA LEU A 174 -0.45 -8.76 -2.16
C LEU A 174 -1.57 -9.23 -1.22
N SER A 175 -1.36 -9.10 0.09
CA SER A 175 -2.37 -9.51 1.08
C SER A 175 -3.68 -8.74 0.93
N GLY A 176 -3.59 -7.42 0.74
CA GLY A 176 -4.76 -6.58 0.50
C GLY A 176 -5.45 -6.86 -0.84
N PHE A 177 -4.68 -7.12 -1.88
CA PHE A 177 -5.18 -7.52 -3.19
C PHE A 177 -5.96 -8.85 -3.13
N TYR A 178 -5.39 -9.91 -2.55
CA TYR A 178 -6.08 -11.19 -2.42
C TYR A 178 -7.29 -11.13 -1.49
N ALA A 179 -7.24 -10.33 -0.42
CA ALA A 179 -8.41 -10.11 0.43
C ALA A 179 -9.58 -9.49 -0.36
N TRP A 180 -9.31 -8.52 -1.23
CA TRP A 180 -10.30 -7.95 -2.13
C TRP A 180 -10.76 -8.97 -3.18
N ALA A 181 -9.85 -9.74 -3.79
CA ALA A 181 -10.19 -10.75 -4.78
C ALA A 181 -11.12 -11.83 -4.20
N MET A 182 -10.92 -12.21 -2.93
CA MET A 182 -11.83 -13.11 -2.20
C MET A 182 -13.22 -12.49 -2.02
N GLN A 183 -13.31 -11.21 -1.64
CA GLN A 183 -14.60 -10.50 -1.53
C GLN A 183 -15.35 -10.42 -2.85
N MET A 184 -14.63 -10.37 -3.96
CA MET A 184 -15.20 -10.37 -5.31
C MET A 184 -15.48 -11.78 -5.88
N GLY A 185 -15.19 -12.85 -5.12
CA GLY A 185 -15.34 -14.23 -5.59
C GLY A 185 -14.33 -14.66 -6.66
N LEU A 186 -13.26 -13.87 -6.86
CA LEU A 186 -12.20 -14.13 -7.86
C LEU A 186 -11.10 -15.05 -7.33
N ALA A 187 -10.99 -15.21 -6.01
CA ALA A 187 -10.07 -16.12 -5.35
C ALA A 187 -10.75 -16.83 -4.17
N GLU A 188 -10.43 -18.10 -3.98
CA GLU A 188 -10.98 -18.91 -2.87
C GLU A 188 -10.19 -18.72 -1.56
N ALA A 189 -8.89 -18.39 -1.67
CA ALA A 189 -8.01 -18.21 -0.53
C ALA A 189 -7.00 -17.08 -0.76
N ASN A 190 -6.48 -16.55 0.33
CA ASN A 190 -5.39 -15.59 0.30
C ASN A 190 -4.04 -16.30 0.53
N PRO A 191 -3.23 -16.52 -0.53
CA PRO A 191 -1.99 -17.31 -0.43
C PRO A 191 -0.88 -16.59 0.35
N THR A 192 -1.07 -15.34 0.78
CA THR A 192 -0.13 -14.66 1.68
C THR A 192 -0.26 -15.12 3.12
N ILE A 193 -1.42 -15.71 3.50
CA ILE A 193 -1.67 -16.16 4.86
C ILE A 193 -0.68 -17.25 5.26
N GLY A 194 -0.06 -17.10 6.45
CA GLY A 194 0.96 -18.00 6.95
C GLY A 194 2.31 -17.94 6.21
N THR A 195 2.53 -16.99 5.30
CA THR A 195 3.89 -16.69 4.81
C THR A 195 4.62 -15.79 5.81
N LYS A 196 5.94 -15.94 5.94
CA LYS A 196 6.76 -15.13 6.84
C LYS A 196 6.70 -13.66 6.44
N ARG A 197 6.35 -12.79 7.38
CA ARG A 197 6.42 -11.33 7.20
C ARG A 197 7.88 -10.89 7.41
N PRO A 198 8.51 -10.23 6.42
CA PRO A 198 9.88 -9.75 6.58
C PRO A 198 9.98 -8.82 7.80
N LYS A 199 10.97 -9.07 8.67
CA LYS A 199 11.28 -8.16 9.77
C LYS A 199 11.99 -6.93 9.19
N THR A 200 11.49 -5.76 9.48
CA THR A 200 12.19 -4.49 9.23
C THR A 200 13.06 -4.16 10.43
N ASN A 201 14.04 -3.31 10.22
CA ASN A 201 14.83 -2.80 11.34
C ASN A 201 13.93 -2.18 12.41
N GLU A 202 14.39 -2.16 13.63
CA GLU A 202 13.76 -1.43 14.75
C GLU A 202 13.42 0.00 14.32
N PRO A 203 12.31 0.55 14.84
CA PRO A 203 11.99 1.96 14.62
C PRO A 203 13.19 2.81 15.01
N ARG A 204 13.53 3.78 14.17
CA ARG A 204 14.61 4.71 14.53
C ARG A 204 14.16 5.55 15.72
N ASP A 205 15.05 5.75 16.65
CA ASP A 205 14.88 6.57 17.86
C ASP A 205 15.81 7.79 17.89
N ARG A 206 16.50 8.08 16.78
CA ARG A 206 17.48 9.16 16.65
C ARG A 206 16.84 10.52 16.93
N VAL A 207 17.36 11.20 17.95
CA VAL A 207 17.14 12.60 18.32
C VAL A 207 18.47 13.33 18.11
N LEU A 208 18.43 14.51 17.49
CA LEU A 208 19.62 15.36 17.32
C LEU A 208 19.95 16.04 18.67
N GLU A 209 21.21 16.01 19.04
CA GLU A 209 21.70 16.77 20.20
C GLU A 209 21.68 18.27 19.90
N ASP A 210 21.77 19.10 20.94
CA ASP A 210 21.70 20.56 20.80
C ASP A 210 22.81 21.10 19.90
N ASP A 211 24.04 20.62 20.05
CA ASP A 211 25.16 20.99 19.20
C ASP A 211 25.00 20.57 17.74
N GLU A 212 24.43 19.37 17.51
CA GLU A 212 24.12 18.89 16.18
C GLU A 212 23.03 19.74 15.52
N LEU A 213 21.98 20.09 16.28
CA LEU A 213 20.89 20.93 15.80
C LEU A 213 21.38 22.32 15.41
N VAL A 214 22.28 22.92 16.23
CA VAL A 214 22.96 24.22 15.94
C VAL A 214 23.81 24.10 14.67
N ARG A 215 24.60 23.04 14.52
CA ARG A 215 25.44 22.85 13.33
C ARG A 215 24.59 22.70 12.08
N VAL A 216 23.50 21.94 12.13
CA VAL A 216 22.54 21.80 11.01
C VAL A 216 21.89 23.15 10.70
N TRP A 217 21.46 23.91 11.72
CA TRP A 217 20.87 25.23 11.55
C TRP A 217 21.82 26.21 10.86
N ARG A 218 23.05 26.30 11.32
CA ARG A 218 24.08 27.18 10.75
C ARG A 218 24.47 26.79 9.33
N ALA A 219 24.55 25.48 9.03
CA ALA A 219 24.82 24.98 7.69
C ALA A 219 23.67 25.25 6.70
N CYS A 220 22.49 25.67 7.17
CA CYS A 220 21.35 26.10 6.37
C CYS A 220 21.35 27.60 6.01
N ASP A 221 22.50 28.24 5.94
CA ASP A 221 22.66 29.68 5.61
C ASP A 221 23.09 29.93 4.16
N ASP A 222 22.85 28.94 3.27
CA ASP A 222 23.24 28.98 1.87
C ASP A 222 22.18 29.59 0.93
N GLY A 223 21.07 30.08 1.48
CA GLY A 223 19.98 30.70 0.72
C GLY A 223 19.19 29.76 -0.20
N THR A 224 19.44 28.44 -0.13
CA THR A 224 18.70 27.46 -0.94
C THR A 224 17.31 27.16 -0.39
N ASP A 225 16.39 26.74 -1.25
CA ASP A 225 15.06 26.28 -0.82
C ASP A 225 15.15 25.11 0.16
N TYR A 226 16.12 24.21 -0.01
CA TYR A 226 16.33 23.10 0.90
C TYR A 226 16.65 23.57 2.30
N SER A 227 17.56 24.51 2.42
CA SER A 227 17.99 25.09 3.71
C SER A 227 16.84 25.84 4.38
N ARG A 228 16.07 26.63 3.64
CA ARG A 228 14.83 27.26 4.16
C ARG A 228 13.84 26.23 4.68
N ILE A 229 13.61 25.14 3.93
CA ILE A 229 12.73 24.05 4.34
C ILE A 229 13.23 23.40 5.63
N ILE A 230 14.53 23.11 5.76
CA ILE A 230 15.10 22.51 6.97
C ILE A 230 14.93 23.43 8.18
N ARG A 231 15.21 24.73 8.05
CA ARG A 231 14.97 25.71 9.13
C ARG A 231 13.48 25.76 9.52
N LEU A 232 12.56 25.78 8.56
CA LEU A 232 11.12 25.72 8.85
C LEU A 232 10.70 24.42 9.53
N LEU A 233 11.31 23.29 9.18
CA LEU A 233 11.06 22.01 9.85
C LEU A 233 11.57 22.01 11.29
N ILE A 234 12.70 22.62 11.56
CA ILE A 234 13.25 22.80 12.93
C ILE A 234 12.31 23.69 13.75
N LEU A 235 11.82 24.78 13.18
CA LEU A 235 10.96 25.73 13.88
C LEU A 235 9.54 25.20 14.12
N SER A 236 9.01 24.36 13.23
CA SER A 236 7.60 23.93 13.26
C SER A 236 7.39 22.48 13.70
N GLY A 237 8.41 21.62 13.55
CA GLY A 237 8.27 20.17 13.72
C GLY A 237 7.31 19.49 12.73
N CYS A 238 6.85 20.19 11.69
CA CYS A 238 5.92 19.68 10.70
C CYS A 238 6.49 18.51 9.89
N ARG A 239 5.64 17.81 9.13
CA ARG A 239 6.12 16.74 8.24
C ARG A 239 6.84 17.34 7.04
N ARG A 240 7.86 16.60 6.57
CA ARG A 240 8.68 17.00 5.42
C ARG A 240 7.87 17.46 4.21
N ALA A 241 6.82 16.70 3.84
CA ALA A 241 6.00 17.03 2.69
C ALA A 241 5.03 18.20 2.96
N GLU A 242 4.66 18.46 4.21
CA GLU A 242 3.81 19.58 4.57
C GLU A 242 4.54 20.90 4.32
N ILE A 243 5.81 20.99 4.72
CA ILE A 243 6.66 22.19 4.46
C ILE A 243 7.16 22.19 3.00
N GLY A 244 7.71 21.08 2.50
CA GLY A 244 8.31 21.06 1.15
C GLY A 244 7.32 21.35 0.01
N ASP A 245 6.03 21.03 0.23
CA ASP A 245 4.95 21.31 -0.74
C ASP A 245 4.07 22.49 -0.29
N MET A 246 4.55 23.37 0.62
CA MET A 246 3.84 24.56 1.10
C MET A 246 3.49 25.50 -0.06
N ARG A 247 2.34 26.17 0.03
CA ARG A 247 1.81 27.03 -1.01
C ARG A 247 1.54 28.43 -0.49
N TRP A 248 1.69 29.43 -1.34
CA TRP A 248 1.34 30.82 -1.02
C TRP A 248 -0.13 30.99 -0.68
N SER A 249 -1.04 30.28 -1.34
CA SER A 249 -2.48 30.27 -1.06
C SER A 249 -2.84 29.71 0.33
N GLU A 250 -1.93 29.06 1.03
CA GLU A 250 -2.11 28.52 2.38
C GLU A 250 -1.65 29.50 3.47
N ILE A 251 -1.01 30.61 3.09
CA ILE A 251 -0.32 31.55 3.99
C ILE A 251 -1.11 32.87 4.06
N ASP A 252 -1.53 33.23 5.26
CA ASP A 252 -2.14 34.53 5.56
C ASP A 252 -1.12 35.31 6.44
N LEU A 253 -0.34 36.18 5.77
CA LEU A 253 0.68 36.96 6.45
C LEU A 253 0.08 38.02 7.38
N ASP A 254 -1.11 38.56 7.08
CA ASP A 254 -1.75 39.58 7.90
C ASP A 254 -2.25 38.98 9.22
N LYS A 255 -2.81 37.77 9.17
CA LYS A 255 -3.20 37.03 10.37
C LYS A 255 -2.03 36.28 11.04
N GLY A 256 -0.88 36.20 10.37
CA GLY A 256 0.26 35.41 10.83
C GLY A 256 -0.09 33.93 10.97
N LEU A 257 -0.72 33.35 9.95
CA LEU A 257 -1.25 31.99 10.01
C LEU A 257 -0.91 31.22 8.73
N TRP A 258 -0.44 29.99 8.88
CA TRP A 258 -0.38 29.01 7.81
C TRP A 258 -1.45 27.94 8.01
N THR A 259 -2.27 27.70 6.99
CA THR A 259 -3.38 26.74 7.03
C THR A 259 -3.12 25.62 6.03
N LEU A 260 -2.67 24.47 6.54
CA LEU A 260 -2.53 23.25 5.74
C LEU A 260 -3.91 22.65 5.46
N PRO A 261 -4.35 22.55 4.20
CA PRO A 261 -5.68 22.02 3.89
C PRO A 261 -5.75 20.50 4.11
N ALA A 262 -6.96 19.99 4.31
CA ALA A 262 -7.23 18.59 4.64
C ALA A 262 -6.66 17.62 3.57
N GLU A 263 -6.71 18.01 2.31
CA GLU A 263 -6.26 17.21 1.16
C GLU A 263 -4.74 16.96 1.20
N ARG A 264 -3.98 17.93 1.70
CA ARG A 264 -2.52 17.84 1.85
C ARG A 264 -2.10 17.22 3.18
N SER A 265 -2.94 17.31 4.19
CA SER A 265 -2.67 16.75 5.52
C SER A 265 -2.76 15.22 5.49
N LYS A 266 -1.78 14.53 6.11
CA LYS A 266 -1.73 13.05 6.13
C LYS A 266 -2.96 12.41 6.79
N ASN A 267 -3.55 13.10 7.78
CA ASN A 267 -4.70 12.61 8.53
C ASN A 267 -6.06 13.05 7.97
N GLY A 268 -6.07 13.80 6.83
CA GLY A 268 -7.30 14.27 6.20
C GLY A 268 -8.01 15.39 6.96
N LYS A 269 -7.34 16.05 7.90
CA LYS A 269 -7.88 17.18 8.65
C LYS A 269 -7.06 18.43 8.38
N GLN A 270 -7.75 19.57 8.24
CA GLN A 270 -7.11 20.87 8.17
C GLN A 270 -6.27 21.12 9.43
N HIS A 271 -5.13 21.79 9.28
CA HIS A 271 -4.26 22.15 10.37
C HIS A 271 -3.78 23.59 10.21
N ALA A 272 -4.10 24.42 11.20
CA ALA A 272 -3.66 25.81 11.24
C ALA A 272 -2.50 25.96 12.23
N LEU A 273 -1.41 26.57 11.77
CA LEU A 273 -0.20 26.81 12.56
C LEU A 273 0.12 28.30 12.55
N PRO A 274 0.32 28.93 13.73
CA PRO A 274 0.77 30.32 13.80
C PRO A 274 2.16 30.48 13.19
N LEU A 275 2.33 31.50 12.35
CA LEU A 275 3.62 31.87 11.80
C LEU A 275 4.37 32.72 12.82
N MET A 276 5.33 32.12 13.49
CA MET A 276 6.21 32.82 14.40
C MET A 276 7.18 33.72 13.62
N PRO A 277 7.75 34.80 14.22
CA PRO A 277 8.58 35.79 13.49
C PRO A 277 9.67 35.16 12.62
N ALA A 278 10.48 34.26 13.15
CA ALA A 278 11.54 33.58 12.37
C ALA A 278 11.02 32.73 11.21
N MET A 279 9.83 32.12 11.34
CA MET A 279 9.19 31.41 10.22
C MET A 279 8.73 32.37 9.14
N ARG A 280 8.16 33.50 9.54
CA ARG A 280 7.70 34.55 8.65
C ARG A 280 8.86 35.13 7.84
N GLU A 281 9.97 35.49 8.47
CA GLU A 281 11.18 35.96 7.82
C GLU A 281 11.70 35.00 6.75
N ILE A 282 11.73 33.70 7.06
CA ILE A 282 12.16 32.68 6.09
C ILE A 282 11.18 32.63 4.90
N ILE A 283 9.88 32.67 5.14
CA ILE A 283 8.86 32.63 4.09
C ILE A 283 8.95 33.88 3.21
N GLU A 284 9.05 35.08 3.80
CA GLU A 284 9.14 36.34 3.09
C GLU A 284 10.44 36.47 2.27
N SER A 285 11.53 35.77 2.69
CA SER A 285 12.77 35.70 1.93
C SER A 285 12.70 34.87 0.64
N VAL A 286 11.58 34.14 0.42
CA VAL A 286 11.41 33.35 -0.80
C VAL A 286 10.84 34.20 -1.92
N PRO A 287 11.50 34.29 -3.08
CA PRO A 287 10.99 35.06 -4.22
C PRO A 287 9.61 34.57 -4.67
N ARG A 288 8.62 35.48 -4.70
CA ARG A 288 7.27 35.15 -5.18
C ARG A 288 7.22 35.18 -6.70
N MET A 289 6.90 34.04 -7.30
CA MET A 289 6.80 33.90 -8.77
C MET A 289 5.32 33.88 -9.18
N ALA A 290 4.90 34.78 -10.05
CA ALA A 290 3.50 34.94 -10.44
C ALA A 290 2.85 33.69 -11.06
N SER A 291 3.65 32.81 -11.67
CA SER A 291 3.17 31.58 -12.32
C SER A 291 3.12 30.36 -11.41
N ARG A 292 3.41 30.52 -10.11
CA ARG A 292 3.59 29.38 -9.19
C ARG A 292 3.00 29.64 -7.81
N ASP A 293 2.07 28.79 -7.38
CA ASP A 293 1.55 28.80 -6.01
C ASP A 293 2.46 28.07 -4.99
N ALA A 294 3.29 27.11 -5.45
CA ALA A 294 4.25 26.43 -4.58
C ALA A 294 5.33 27.39 -4.06
N LEU A 295 5.54 27.40 -2.73
CA LEU A 295 6.55 28.25 -2.10
C LEU A 295 7.96 27.84 -2.53
N PHE A 296 8.29 26.56 -2.52
CA PHE A 296 9.60 26.00 -2.81
C PHE A 296 9.68 25.24 -4.12
N GLY A 297 10.89 25.09 -4.67
CA GLY A 297 11.17 24.34 -5.90
C GLY A 297 11.23 25.22 -7.13
N GLN A 298 11.85 24.73 -8.18
CA GLN A 298 12.10 25.50 -9.41
C GLN A 298 10.92 25.48 -10.42
N ARG A 299 9.91 24.63 -10.21
CA ARG A 299 8.77 24.44 -11.14
C ARG A 299 7.46 24.30 -10.36
N SER A 300 6.34 24.31 -11.07
CA SER A 300 4.98 24.20 -10.51
C SER A 300 4.70 22.97 -9.59
N ARG A 301 5.62 22.02 -9.53
CA ARG A 301 5.47 20.77 -8.77
C ARG A 301 6.01 20.80 -7.34
N GLY A 302 6.47 21.96 -6.84
CA GLY A 302 7.05 22.05 -5.50
C GLY A 302 8.42 21.38 -5.37
N PHE A 303 8.83 21.03 -4.14
CA PHE A 303 10.14 20.47 -3.86
C PHE A 303 10.17 18.95 -4.06
N THR A 304 10.74 18.49 -5.18
CA THR A 304 10.64 17.11 -5.69
C THR A 304 11.43 16.09 -4.86
N ALA A 305 11.08 14.79 -5.03
CA ALA A 305 11.83 13.69 -4.41
C ALA A 305 13.32 13.65 -4.84
N TRP A 306 13.62 14.07 -6.07
CA TRP A 306 15.00 14.20 -6.57
C TRP A 306 15.75 15.29 -5.81
N SER A 307 15.14 16.48 -5.62
CA SER A 307 15.73 17.58 -4.86
C SER A 307 16.06 17.17 -3.41
N TRP A 308 15.16 16.43 -2.75
CA TRP A 308 15.40 15.87 -1.43
C TRP A 308 16.63 14.96 -1.38
N LYS A 309 16.79 14.11 -2.38
CA LYS A 309 17.90 13.15 -2.46
C LYS A 309 19.24 13.82 -2.70
N GLN A 310 19.26 14.87 -3.50
CA GLN A 310 20.49 15.58 -3.85
C GLN A 310 20.97 16.54 -2.72
N SER A 311 20.03 17.23 -2.09
CA SER A 311 20.40 18.28 -1.12
C SER A 311 20.82 17.75 0.24
N LYS A 312 20.33 16.57 0.67
CA LYS A 312 20.64 16.00 1.99
C LYS A 312 22.14 15.71 2.20
N PRO A 313 22.84 15.03 1.26
CA PRO A 313 24.27 14.77 1.41
C PRO A 313 25.12 16.05 1.53
N ALA A 314 24.79 17.08 0.74
CA ALA A 314 25.51 18.37 0.81
C ALA A 314 25.32 19.07 2.17
N LEU A 315 24.11 18.99 2.75
CA LEU A 315 23.88 19.51 4.10
C LEU A 315 24.63 18.71 5.17
N ASP A 316 24.68 17.38 5.04
CA ASP A 316 25.43 16.50 5.95
C ASP A 316 26.93 16.85 5.94
N GLU A 317 27.46 17.13 4.78
CA GLU A 317 28.87 17.54 4.62
C GLU A 317 29.14 18.90 5.27
N ARG A 318 28.33 19.92 4.97
CA ARG A 318 28.49 21.27 5.53
C ARG A 318 28.31 21.32 7.05
N SER A 319 27.33 20.56 7.57
CA SER A 319 27.05 20.53 9.02
C SER A 319 28.00 19.63 9.80
N GLY A 320 28.65 18.66 9.14
CA GLY A 320 29.41 17.60 9.79
C GLY A 320 28.54 16.62 10.60
N VAL A 321 27.19 16.70 10.47
CA VAL A 321 26.25 15.84 11.21
C VAL A 321 25.79 14.70 10.30
N ARG A 322 25.99 13.46 10.75
CA ARG A 322 25.69 12.26 9.96
C ARG A 322 24.72 11.33 10.70
N GLY A 323 24.21 10.33 10.00
CA GLY A 323 23.37 9.27 10.59
C GLY A 323 21.95 9.72 10.95
N TRP A 324 21.48 10.86 10.45
CA TRP A 324 20.14 11.38 10.67
C TRP A 324 19.33 11.48 9.36
N THR A 325 18.02 11.54 9.49
CA THR A 325 17.06 11.76 8.37
C THR A 325 16.25 13.03 8.64
N VAL A 326 15.67 13.61 7.59
CA VAL A 326 14.79 14.80 7.75
C VAL A 326 13.63 14.52 8.72
N HIS A 327 13.17 13.27 8.84
CA HIS A 327 12.10 12.93 9.79
C HIS A 327 12.58 12.93 11.26
N ASP A 328 13.89 12.76 11.49
CA ASP A 328 14.44 12.81 12.84
C ASP A 328 14.43 14.24 13.41
N ILE A 329 14.41 15.30 12.57
CA ILE A 329 14.13 16.68 13.00
C ILE A 329 12.81 16.75 13.75
N ARG A 330 11.73 16.20 13.19
CA ARG A 330 10.42 16.22 13.84
C ARG A 330 10.41 15.47 15.17
N ARG A 331 11.16 14.36 15.27
CA ARG A 331 11.33 13.62 16.51
C ARG A 331 12.12 14.47 17.53
N THR A 332 13.17 15.14 17.07
CA THR A 332 13.96 16.06 17.88
C THR A 332 13.11 17.20 18.43
N VAL A 333 12.31 17.86 17.58
CA VAL A 333 11.38 18.93 18.03
C VAL A 333 10.40 18.40 19.07
N ALA A 334 9.78 17.24 18.83
CA ALA A 334 8.82 16.66 19.77
C ALA A 334 9.46 16.36 21.14
N THR A 335 10.64 15.74 21.13
CA THR A 335 11.37 15.38 22.37
C THR A 335 11.81 16.62 23.11
N LYS A 336 12.49 17.54 22.43
CA LYS A 336 13.04 18.73 23.09
C LYS A 336 11.96 19.73 23.54
N MET A 337 10.82 19.83 22.86
CA MET A 337 9.67 20.56 23.36
C MET A 337 9.16 19.97 24.70
N ALA A 338 9.14 18.65 24.83
CA ALA A 338 8.80 18.00 26.10
C ALA A 338 9.83 18.30 27.18
N ASP A 339 11.14 18.26 26.85
CA ASP A 339 12.23 18.53 27.77
C ASP A 339 12.19 19.98 28.32
N ILE A 340 11.67 20.94 27.53
CA ILE A 340 11.47 22.33 27.97
C ILE A 340 10.11 22.60 28.61
N GLY A 341 9.34 21.54 28.92
CA GLY A 341 8.11 21.61 29.71
C GLY A 341 6.82 21.79 28.91
N VAL A 342 6.84 21.69 27.57
CA VAL A 342 5.61 21.73 26.78
C VAL A 342 4.81 20.44 26.98
N GLN A 343 3.53 20.58 27.30
CA GLN A 343 2.65 19.44 27.59
C GLN A 343 2.49 18.51 26.38
N PRO A 344 2.52 17.17 26.56
CA PRO A 344 2.48 16.20 25.45
C PRO A 344 1.31 16.38 24.49
N HIS A 345 0.11 16.69 25.01
CA HIS A 345 -1.08 16.88 24.16
C HIS A 345 -1.00 18.17 23.31
N ILE A 346 -0.27 19.21 23.77
CA ILE A 346 -0.01 20.43 23.00
C ILE A 346 1.02 20.15 21.91
N ILE A 347 2.07 19.37 22.21
CA ILE A 347 3.04 18.90 21.22
C ILE A 347 2.33 18.10 20.12
N GLU A 348 1.47 17.13 20.48
CA GLU A 348 0.69 16.38 19.51
C GLU A 348 -0.21 17.27 18.66
N ALA A 349 -0.84 18.27 19.28
CA ALA A 349 -1.67 19.25 18.57
C ALA A 349 -0.84 20.11 17.60
N ALA A 350 0.29 20.67 18.03
CA ALA A 350 1.19 21.47 17.20
C ALA A 350 1.75 20.67 16.01
N LEU A 351 2.10 19.41 16.25
CA LEU A 351 2.61 18.51 15.22
C LEU A 351 1.52 17.88 14.33
N ASN A 352 0.25 18.17 14.53
CA ASN A 352 -0.85 17.50 13.83
C ASN A 352 -0.76 15.96 13.91
N HIS A 353 -0.51 15.44 15.14
CA HIS A 353 -0.42 14.02 15.42
C HIS A 353 -1.75 13.53 16.00
N HIS A 354 -2.29 12.43 15.49
CA HIS A 354 -3.53 11.82 15.98
C HIS A 354 -3.22 10.47 16.64
N SER A 355 -2.52 10.52 17.78
CA SER A 355 -2.31 9.39 18.67
C SER A 355 -2.64 9.82 20.10
N GLY A 356 -2.83 8.88 21.00
CA GLY A 356 -3.04 9.18 22.41
C GLY A 356 -4.30 9.97 22.72
N HIS A 357 -4.16 11.21 23.21
CA HIS A 357 -5.25 12.05 23.71
C HIS A 357 -6.32 12.46 22.70
N ARG A 358 -6.05 12.36 21.40
CA ARG A 358 -7.01 12.62 20.30
C ARG A 358 -7.51 11.36 19.62
N ALA A 359 -7.15 10.17 20.11
CA ALA A 359 -7.65 8.88 19.66
C ALA A 359 -8.75 8.36 20.60
N GLY A 360 -9.68 7.57 20.08
CA GLY A 360 -10.77 6.98 20.86
C GLY A 360 -11.78 8.00 21.39
N ILE A 361 -12.36 7.71 22.54
CA ILE A 361 -13.46 8.48 23.18
C ILE A 361 -13.03 9.93 23.49
N ALA A 362 -11.82 10.16 23.96
CA ALA A 362 -11.31 11.50 24.25
C ALA A 362 -11.32 12.43 23.04
N GLY A 363 -11.00 11.92 21.85
CA GLY A 363 -11.05 12.70 20.60
C GLY A 363 -12.44 13.03 20.11
N VAL A 364 -13.47 12.34 20.58
CA VAL A 364 -14.87 12.62 20.26
C VAL A 364 -15.39 13.83 21.06
N TYR A 365 -15.01 13.93 22.32
CA TYR A 365 -15.50 14.98 23.24
C TYR A 365 -14.64 16.26 23.18
N ASN A 366 -13.32 16.16 23.04
CA ASN A 366 -12.44 17.32 23.03
C ASN A 366 -12.24 17.86 21.60
N ARG A 367 -12.99 18.91 21.25
CA ARG A 367 -12.93 19.62 19.96
C ARG A 367 -12.07 20.88 19.98
N SER A 368 -11.35 21.15 21.07
CA SER A 368 -10.47 22.31 21.17
C SER A 368 -9.40 22.28 20.09
N THR A 369 -9.14 23.44 19.48
CA THR A 369 -8.04 23.62 18.52
C THR A 369 -6.70 23.85 19.22
N TYR A 370 -6.69 24.18 20.52
CA TYR A 370 -5.51 24.58 21.30
C TYR A 370 -4.69 25.69 20.65
N ALA A 371 -5.33 26.60 19.90
CA ALA A 371 -4.61 27.59 19.10
C ALA A 371 -3.65 28.48 19.92
N ASN A 372 -4.08 28.95 21.10
CA ASN A 372 -3.25 29.77 21.99
C ASN A 372 -2.14 28.93 22.61
N ASP A 373 -2.43 27.70 23.04
CA ASP A 373 -1.44 26.82 23.64
C ASP A 373 -0.35 26.44 22.62
N ILE A 374 -0.75 26.16 21.37
CA ILE A 374 0.20 25.91 20.26
C ILE A 374 1.06 27.13 20.00
N ARG A 375 0.49 28.34 20.01
CA ARG A 375 1.23 29.60 19.83
C ARG A 375 2.27 29.76 20.94
N ASN A 376 1.88 29.56 22.20
CA ASN A 376 2.79 29.68 23.36
C ASN A 376 3.89 28.61 23.32
N ALA A 377 3.53 27.37 22.99
CA ALA A 377 4.49 26.27 22.84
C ALA A 377 5.52 26.53 21.73
N LEU A 378 5.07 27.06 20.59
CA LEU A 378 5.99 27.45 19.51
C LEU A 378 6.84 28.64 19.89
N ALA A 379 6.30 29.64 20.62
CA ALA A 379 7.09 30.78 21.13
C ALA A 379 8.22 30.27 22.02
N THR A 380 7.90 29.46 23.04
CA THR A 380 8.90 28.85 23.93
C THR A 380 9.94 28.04 23.15
N TRP A 381 9.51 27.29 22.15
CA TRP A 381 10.41 26.50 21.29
C TRP A 381 11.33 27.40 20.46
N HIS A 382 10.81 28.47 19.86
CA HIS A 382 11.62 29.42 19.08
C HIS A 382 12.62 30.16 19.92
N ASP A 383 12.27 30.56 21.16
CA ASP A 383 13.19 31.18 22.12
C ASP A 383 14.30 30.20 22.51
N HIS A 384 13.97 28.92 22.69
CA HIS A 384 14.98 27.89 22.94
C HIS A 384 15.95 27.73 21.74
N ILE A 385 15.45 27.64 20.51
CA ILE A 385 16.29 27.53 19.29
C ILE A 385 17.17 28.78 19.15
N ARG A 386 16.61 29.96 19.37
CA ARG A 386 17.37 31.22 19.31
C ARG A 386 18.51 31.22 20.34
N ALA A 387 18.24 30.89 21.60
CA ALA A 387 19.24 30.81 22.64
C ALA A 387 20.36 29.80 22.29
N LEU A 388 20.05 28.65 21.74
CA LEU A 388 21.05 27.67 21.29
C LEU A 388 21.92 28.20 20.15
N VAL A 389 21.33 28.89 19.17
CA VAL A 389 22.04 29.37 17.97
C VAL A 389 22.90 30.59 18.27
N GLU A 390 22.42 31.53 19.11
CA GLU A 390 23.09 32.78 19.48
C GLU A 390 24.08 32.60 20.62
N GLY A 391 24.05 31.48 21.34
CA GLY A 391 24.93 31.21 22.48
C GLY A 391 24.52 31.95 23.75
N GLY A 392 23.25 32.35 23.87
CA GLY A 392 22.71 33.03 25.03
C GLY A 392 22.46 32.12 26.23
N GLU A 393 22.55 32.64 27.44
CA GLU A 393 22.17 31.94 28.66
C GLU A 393 20.66 31.59 28.63
N ARG A 394 20.31 30.37 28.97
CA ARG A 394 18.94 29.95 29.18
C ARG A 394 18.31 30.77 30.31
N LYS A 395 17.33 31.63 30.00
CA LYS A 395 16.37 32.06 31.01
C LYS A 395 15.44 30.87 31.32
N VAL A 396 15.90 29.99 32.19
CA VAL A 396 15.04 28.99 32.84
C VAL A 396 14.14 29.77 33.77
N ILE A 397 12.90 30.05 33.37
CA ILE A 397 11.89 30.53 34.31
C ILE A 397 11.40 29.28 35.03
N PRO A 398 11.79 29.08 36.33
CA PRO A 398 11.28 27.94 37.07
C PRO A 398 9.75 28.05 37.16
N TYR A 399 9.05 27.02 36.81
CA TYR A 399 7.60 26.92 37.03
C TYR A 399 7.36 26.85 38.53
N VAL A 400 7.10 28.00 39.17
CA VAL A 400 6.72 28.05 40.56
C VAL A 400 5.26 27.65 40.68
N HIS A 401 5.02 26.43 41.11
CA HIS A 401 3.69 25.97 41.49
C HIS A 401 3.27 26.84 42.70
N LYS A 402 2.39 27.85 42.51
CA LYS A 402 1.69 28.48 43.61
C LYS A 402 0.76 27.47 44.24
N VAL A 403 1.24 26.78 45.24
CA VAL A 403 0.37 26.05 46.17
C VAL A 403 -0.45 27.13 46.90
N SER A 404 -1.71 27.26 46.55
CA SER A 404 -2.66 28.07 47.34
C SER A 404 -2.84 27.39 48.70
N THR A 405 -2.12 27.84 49.70
CA THR A 405 -2.43 27.53 51.10
C THR A 405 -3.67 28.34 51.48
N ALA A 406 -4.83 27.81 51.25
CA ALA A 406 -6.03 28.25 51.94
C ALA A 406 -5.92 27.81 53.39
N ALA A 407 -5.75 28.78 54.32
CA ALA A 407 -5.79 28.55 55.72
C ALA A 407 -7.16 27.97 56.13
N PRO A 408 -7.21 27.02 57.06
CA PRO A 408 -8.49 26.56 57.60
C PRO A 408 -9.06 27.68 58.48
N THR A 409 -10.23 28.19 58.12
CA THR A 409 -11.04 29.02 59.02
C THR A 409 -11.59 28.12 60.12
N ALA A 410 -11.10 28.36 61.33
CA ALA A 410 -11.67 27.84 62.56
C ALA A 410 -13.03 28.50 62.83
N SER A 411 -14.07 27.74 63.06
CA SER A 411 -15.20 27.96 63.95
C SER A 411 -15.90 26.65 64.22
#